data_943e4d2f055fc95834665f354a7ee097
#
_entry.id   943e4d2f055fc95834665f354a7ee097
#
_cell.length_a   1.000
_cell.length_b   1.000
_cell.length_c   1.000
_cell.angle_alpha   90.00
_cell.angle_beta   90.00
_cell.angle_gamma   90.00
#
_symmetry.space_group_name_H-M   'P 1'
#
loop_
_entity.id
_entity.type
_entity.pdbx_description
1 polymer ?
#
loop_
_entity_poly.entity_id
_entity_poly.type
_entity_poly.pdbx_seq_one_letter_code
_entity_poly.pdbx_strand_id
1 'polypeptide(L)'
;MKKIVPTLTALLAASLFAGCAQQPAAPAAQAAATPTASKDATEATRAANRTVATQLPLANTQSFDDAKRGLIEAFGDQVIMGPSGRPAWSLKPFEFLAKEQAPDSVNPALWRHARVNMVNGLFKVTDRMYQLRGLDLSNMTIIEGDTGLIVIDPMTAVETAKAGMDLYFKHRPKKPVVAVIYTHSHADHFGGVRGVVTDADVASGRVKIIAPKGFMEEAVGENVIAGNAMSRRALYQFGMLLPRGEKGQVDAGLGK
;
A
#
# COMPACT_ATOMS: atom_id res chain seq x y z
N MET A 1 39.92 -46.17 62.25
CA MET A 1 39.30 -44.85 62.46
C MET A 1 38.19 -44.70 61.42
N LYS A 2 36.95 -44.94 61.88
CA LYS A 2 35.74 -44.86 61.05
C LYS A 2 35.18 -43.44 61.13
N LYS A 3 35.02 -42.77 59.95
CA LYS A 3 34.34 -41.50 59.90
C LYS A 3 32.88 -41.75 59.58
N ILE A 4 31.99 -41.32 60.44
CA ILE A 4 30.54 -41.33 60.32
C ILE A 4 30.15 -40.07 59.54
N VAL A 5 29.40 -40.24 58.42
CA VAL A 5 28.78 -39.14 57.72
C VAL A 5 27.28 -39.11 58.06
N PRO A 6 26.74 -38.03 58.54
CA PRO A 6 25.30 -37.96 58.82
C PRO A 6 24.56 -37.67 57.52
N THR A 7 23.58 -38.51 57.20
CA THR A 7 22.61 -38.36 56.12
C THR A 7 21.56 -37.34 56.54
N LEU A 8 21.51 -36.21 55.86
CA LEU A 8 20.49 -35.17 56.06
C LEU A 8 19.31 -35.48 55.12
N THR A 9 18.23 -36.01 55.70
CA THR A 9 16.97 -36.25 54.97
C THR A 9 16.21 -34.94 54.91
N ALA A 10 16.18 -34.30 53.70
CA ALA A 10 15.36 -33.12 53.44
C ALA A 10 13.96 -33.60 53.03
N LEU A 11 12.96 -33.40 53.85
CA LEU A 11 11.55 -33.49 53.46
C LEU A 11 11.20 -32.30 52.61
N LEU A 12 10.97 -32.54 51.32
CA LEU A 12 10.41 -31.55 50.41
C LEU A 12 8.88 -31.62 50.49
N ALA A 13 8.26 -30.67 51.20
CA ALA A 13 6.82 -30.49 51.20
C ALA A 13 6.43 -29.84 49.85
N ALA A 14 5.85 -30.62 48.94
CA ALA A 14 5.26 -30.12 47.71
C ALA A 14 3.89 -29.49 48.05
N SER A 15 3.87 -28.17 48.20
CA SER A 15 2.63 -27.39 48.23
C SER A 15 2.13 -27.22 46.79
N LEU A 16 1.12 -27.99 46.45
CA LEU A 16 0.31 -27.82 45.25
C LEU A 16 -0.47 -26.52 45.34
N PHE A 17 0.06 -25.44 44.80
CA PHE A 17 -0.73 -24.27 44.48
C PHE A 17 -1.52 -24.56 43.19
N ALA A 18 -2.76 -25.02 43.35
CA ALA A 18 -3.77 -24.96 42.30
C ALA A 18 -4.19 -23.49 42.14
N GLY A 19 -3.33 -22.71 41.46
CA GLY A 19 -3.70 -21.40 40.96
C GLY A 19 -4.59 -21.60 39.74
N CYS A 20 -5.91 -21.42 39.91
CA CYS A 20 -6.79 -21.16 38.79
C CYS A 20 -6.29 -19.90 38.10
N ALA A 21 -5.43 -20.06 37.07
CA ALA A 21 -5.14 -18.99 36.16
C ALA A 21 -6.45 -18.72 35.41
N GLN A 22 -7.23 -17.77 35.89
CA GLN A 22 -8.27 -17.14 35.07
C GLN A 22 -7.55 -16.54 33.85
N GLN A 23 -7.65 -17.24 32.73
CA GLN A 23 -7.29 -16.65 31.45
C GLN A 23 -8.05 -15.33 31.34
N PRO A 24 -7.37 -14.19 31.13
CA PRO A 24 -8.08 -12.95 30.86
C PRO A 24 -9.00 -13.24 29.67
N ALA A 25 -10.30 -13.03 29.87
CA ALA A 25 -11.27 -13.15 28.78
C ALA A 25 -10.72 -12.35 27.59
N ALA A 26 -10.57 -13.01 26.44
CA ALA A 26 -10.22 -12.33 25.21
C ALA A 26 -11.13 -11.10 25.10
N PRO A 27 -10.60 -9.91 24.80
CA PRO A 27 -11.44 -8.73 24.66
C PRO A 27 -12.53 -9.10 23.69
N ALA A 28 -13.79 -8.98 24.14
CA ALA A 28 -14.96 -9.25 23.30
C ALA A 28 -14.71 -8.53 21.98
N ALA A 29 -14.75 -9.27 20.88
CA ALA A 29 -14.64 -8.70 19.54
C ALA A 29 -15.62 -7.54 19.52
N GLN A 30 -15.09 -6.31 19.45
CA GLN A 30 -15.94 -5.13 19.32
C GLN A 30 -16.81 -5.42 18.10
N ALA A 31 -18.12 -5.58 18.34
CA ALA A 31 -19.09 -5.71 17.28
C ALA A 31 -18.77 -4.58 16.28
N ALA A 32 -18.51 -4.95 15.05
CA ALA A 32 -18.24 -3.97 14.00
C ALA A 32 -19.37 -2.96 14.05
N ALA A 33 -19.07 -1.73 14.39
CA ALA A 33 -20.06 -0.68 14.46
C ALA A 33 -20.80 -0.68 13.13
N THR A 34 -22.11 -0.82 13.17
CA THR A 34 -22.97 -0.73 11.97
C THR A 34 -22.55 0.55 11.26
N PRO A 35 -22.19 0.52 9.97
CA PRO A 35 -21.78 1.71 9.27
C PRO A 35 -22.85 2.78 9.45
N THR A 36 -22.53 3.84 10.15
CA THR A 36 -23.46 4.97 10.32
C THR A 36 -23.78 5.46 8.91
N ALA A 37 -25.04 5.52 8.55
CA ALA A 37 -25.46 5.99 7.23
C ALA A 37 -24.78 7.34 6.96
N SER A 38 -24.09 7.45 5.82
CA SER A 38 -23.38 8.68 5.47
C SER A 38 -24.38 9.83 5.38
N LYS A 39 -24.02 10.95 6.00
CA LYS A 39 -24.86 12.15 6.06
C LYS A 39 -24.69 12.99 4.79
N ASP A 40 -25.71 13.74 4.43
CA ASP A 40 -25.61 14.75 3.39
C ASP A 40 -24.66 15.89 3.82
N ALA A 41 -24.06 16.54 2.83
CA ALA A 41 -23.24 17.72 3.07
C ALA A 41 -24.08 18.83 3.73
N THR A 42 -23.51 19.49 4.72
CA THR A 42 -24.12 20.69 5.30
C THR A 42 -24.08 21.84 4.30
N GLU A 43 -24.92 22.88 4.49
CA GLU A 43 -24.85 24.06 3.62
C GLU A 43 -23.49 24.76 3.71
N ALA A 44 -22.86 24.77 4.87
CA ALA A 44 -21.49 25.30 5.02
C ALA A 44 -20.49 24.56 4.13
N THR A 45 -20.55 23.22 4.09
CA THR A 45 -19.70 22.41 3.21
C THR A 45 -19.98 22.70 1.74
N ARG A 46 -21.24 22.76 1.35
CA ARG A 46 -21.65 23.07 -0.03
C ARG A 46 -21.17 24.44 -0.47
N ALA A 47 -21.34 25.46 0.39
CA ALA A 47 -20.88 26.82 0.11
C ALA A 47 -19.36 26.89 -0.05
N ALA A 48 -18.59 26.23 0.83
CA ALA A 48 -17.13 26.15 0.71
C ALA A 48 -16.70 25.49 -0.60
N ASN A 49 -17.32 24.37 -0.98
CA ASN A 49 -17.00 23.66 -2.22
C ASN A 49 -17.35 24.50 -3.47
N ARG A 50 -18.47 25.21 -3.47
CA ARG A 50 -18.82 26.16 -4.53
C ARG A 50 -17.78 27.28 -4.66
N THR A 51 -17.31 27.84 -3.54
CA THR A 51 -16.26 28.87 -3.54
C THR A 51 -14.98 28.34 -4.20
N VAL A 52 -14.53 27.14 -3.84
CA VAL A 52 -13.36 26.50 -4.47
C VAL A 52 -13.56 26.32 -5.98
N ALA A 53 -14.77 25.90 -6.39
CA ALA A 53 -15.08 25.70 -7.81
C ALA A 53 -14.98 26.98 -8.64
N THR A 54 -15.23 28.16 -8.05
CA THR A 54 -15.10 29.45 -8.74
C THR A 54 -13.69 30.03 -8.73
N GLN A 55 -12.84 29.59 -7.80
CA GLN A 55 -11.49 30.13 -7.62
C GLN A 55 -10.41 29.36 -8.40
N LEU A 56 -10.67 28.10 -8.75
CA LEU A 56 -9.67 27.23 -9.39
C LEU A 56 -9.99 27.00 -10.88
N PRO A 57 -8.99 26.89 -11.75
CA PRO A 57 -9.16 26.62 -13.18
C PRO A 57 -9.51 25.14 -13.43
N LEU A 58 -10.60 24.65 -12.85
CA LEU A 58 -10.99 23.23 -12.89
C LEU A 58 -11.36 22.73 -14.29
N ALA A 59 -11.65 23.64 -15.23
CA ALA A 59 -11.92 23.32 -16.63
C ALA A 59 -10.64 22.96 -17.43
N ASN A 60 -9.45 23.22 -16.88
CA ASN A 60 -8.19 22.86 -17.54
C ASN A 60 -8.03 21.34 -17.58
N THR A 61 -7.89 20.74 -18.77
CA THR A 61 -7.77 19.28 -18.98
C THR A 61 -6.33 18.79 -18.98
N GLN A 62 -5.34 19.66 -18.95
CA GLN A 62 -3.92 19.31 -19.12
C GLN A 62 -3.46 18.14 -18.23
N SER A 63 -3.90 18.09 -16.96
CA SER A 63 -3.52 16.99 -16.06
C SER A 63 -4.08 15.64 -16.50
N PHE A 64 -5.24 15.59 -17.13
CA PHE A 64 -5.81 14.36 -17.68
C PHE A 64 -5.05 13.89 -18.92
N ASP A 65 -4.63 14.84 -19.77
CA ASP A 65 -3.83 14.55 -20.95
C ASP A 65 -2.43 14.07 -20.54
N ASP A 66 -1.82 14.74 -19.55
CA ASP A 66 -0.52 14.35 -18.99
C ASP A 66 -0.56 12.99 -18.32
N ALA A 67 -1.62 12.68 -17.56
CA ALA A 67 -1.79 11.39 -16.91
C ALA A 67 -1.86 10.23 -17.92
N LYS A 68 -2.42 10.45 -19.11
CA LYS A 68 -2.54 9.44 -20.18
C LYS A 68 -1.32 9.38 -21.08
N ARG A 69 -0.41 10.35 -21.00
CA ARG A 69 0.75 10.41 -21.88
C ARG A 69 1.61 9.16 -21.76
N GLY A 70 1.89 8.54 -22.90
CA GLY A 70 2.71 7.34 -23.00
C GLY A 70 2.02 6.05 -22.55
N LEU A 71 0.70 6.06 -22.33
CA LEU A 71 -0.05 4.85 -22.00
C LEU A 71 0.09 3.82 -23.12
N ILE A 72 0.58 2.63 -22.79
CA ILE A 72 0.70 1.47 -23.69
C ILE A 72 -0.53 0.58 -23.55
N GLU A 73 -0.84 0.18 -22.30
CA GLU A 73 -2.02 -0.61 -21.99
C GLU A 73 -2.52 -0.25 -20.59
N ALA A 74 -3.82 -0.01 -20.46
CA ALA A 74 -4.47 0.15 -19.17
C ALA A 74 -4.62 -1.22 -18.49
N PHE A 75 -4.42 -1.28 -17.17
CA PHE A 75 -4.73 -2.47 -16.37
C PHE A 75 -6.25 -2.68 -16.28
N GLY A 76 -7.01 -1.58 -16.36
CA GLY A 76 -8.48 -1.59 -16.36
C GLY A 76 -9.08 -1.94 -15.00
N ASP A 77 -10.24 -2.64 -15.04
CA ASP A 77 -11.02 -2.98 -13.86
C ASP A 77 -10.60 -4.33 -13.24
N GLN A 78 -9.44 -4.84 -13.57
CA GLN A 78 -8.95 -6.10 -13.06
C GLN A 78 -8.74 -6.00 -11.54
N VAL A 79 -9.05 -7.12 -10.86
CA VAL A 79 -8.81 -7.26 -9.43
C VAL A 79 -7.55 -8.09 -9.23
N ILE A 80 -6.57 -7.53 -8.54
CA ILE A 80 -5.37 -8.26 -8.14
C ILE A 80 -5.69 -8.95 -6.81
N MET A 81 -5.72 -10.29 -6.83
CA MET A 81 -6.07 -11.10 -5.65
C MET A 81 -4.85 -11.38 -4.79
N GLY A 82 -5.00 -11.26 -3.49
CA GLY A 82 -4.01 -11.67 -2.50
C GLY A 82 -4.13 -13.15 -2.13
N PRO A 83 -3.15 -13.71 -1.40
CA PRO A 83 -3.11 -15.14 -1.04
C PRO A 83 -4.23 -15.56 -0.08
N SER A 84 -4.83 -14.61 0.62
CA SER A 84 -5.98 -14.86 1.51
C SER A 84 -7.32 -14.97 0.78
N GLY A 85 -7.34 -14.89 -0.56
CA GLY A 85 -8.57 -14.83 -1.36
C GLY A 85 -9.29 -13.47 -1.30
N ARG A 86 -8.67 -12.46 -0.68
CA ARG A 86 -9.16 -11.07 -0.69
C ARG A 86 -8.40 -10.25 -1.72
N PRO A 87 -9.01 -9.20 -2.30
CA PRO A 87 -8.29 -8.28 -3.18
C PRO A 87 -7.08 -7.65 -2.47
N ALA A 88 -5.91 -7.75 -3.10
CA ALA A 88 -4.74 -6.94 -2.76
C ALA A 88 -4.88 -5.53 -3.34
N TRP A 89 -5.48 -5.43 -4.54
CA TRP A 89 -5.76 -4.17 -5.19
C TRP A 89 -6.99 -4.24 -6.08
N SER A 90 -7.81 -3.17 -6.10
CA SER A 90 -8.95 -3.03 -6.99
C SER A 90 -9.37 -1.57 -7.11
N LEU A 91 -9.61 -1.11 -8.32
CA LEU A 91 -10.19 0.21 -8.57
C LEU A 91 -11.72 0.19 -8.63
N LYS A 92 -12.34 -1.00 -8.64
CA LYS A 92 -13.79 -1.17 -8.71
C LYS A 92 -14.57 -0.38 -7.65
N PRO A 93 -14.15 -0.31 -6.36
CA PRO A 93 -14.85 0.49 -5.35
C PRO A 93 -14.86 2.00 -5.65
N PHE A 94 -14.10 2.47 -6.62
CA PHE A 94 -13.96 3.87 -7.02
C PHE A 94 -14.65 4.21 -8.35
N GLU A 95 -15.46 3.31 -8.92
CA GLU A 95 -16.22 3.52 -10.17
C GLU A 95 -17.12 4.78 -10.11
N PHE A 96 -17.52 5.23 -8.92
CA PHE A 96 -18.26 6.47 -8.75
C PHE A 96 -17.51 7.72 -9.27
N LEU A 97 -16.17 7.65 -9.40
CA LEU A 97 -15.33 8.71 -9.97
C LEU A 97 -15.44 8.84 -11.51
N ALA A 98 -16.18 7.96 -12.17
CA ALA A 98 -16.50 8.11 -13.60
C ALA A 98 -17.34 9.37 -13.89
N LYS A 99 -18.08 9.87 -12.89
CA LYS A 99 -18.83 11.12 -13.01
C LYS A 99 -17.89 12.31 -13.21
N GLU A 100 -18.20 13.17 -14.16
CA GLU A 100 -17.38 14.37 -14.40
C GLU A 100 -17.50 15.41 -13.32
N GLN A 101 -18.72 15.67 -12.88
CA GLN A 101 -19.03 16.72 -11.92
C GLN A 101 -18.82 16.23 -10.49
N ALA A 102 -18.10 17.04 -9.71
CA ALA A 102 -17.95 16.80 -8.28
C ALA A 102 -19.31 16.93 -7.57
N PRO A 103 -19.65 16.00 -6.66
CA PRO A 103 -20.82 16.16 -5.82
C PRO A 103 -20.59 17.27 -4.78
N ASP A 104 -21.66 17.86 -4.28
CA ASP A 104 -21.61 18.94 -3.28
C ASP A 104 -20.85 18.57 -1.99
N SER A 105 -20.76 17.27 -1.69
CA SER A 105 -20.09 16.72 -0.51
C SER A 105 -18.57 16.71 -0.62
N VAL A 106 -18.01 16.87 -1.82
CA VAL A 106 -16.57 16.71 -2.08
C VAL A 106 -15.97 18.00 -2.61
N ASN A 107 -14.78 18.34 -2.10
CA ASN A 107 -14.00 19.43 -2.66
C ASN A 107 -13.72 19.15 -4.16
N PRO A 108 -14.07 20.06 -5.08
CA PRO A 108 -13.95 19.81 -6.52
C PRO A 108 -12.50 19.58 -6.98
N ALA A 109 -11.49 20.15 -6.30
CA ALA A 109 -10.09 19.86 -6.60
C ALA A 109 -9.71 18.43 -6.21
N LEU A 110 -10.18 17.94 -5.06
CA LEU A 110 -9.99 16.54 -4.67
C LEU A 110 -10.68 15.58 -5.64
N TRP A 111 -11.92 15.90 -6.05
CA TRP A 111 -12.65 15.10 -7.03
C TRP A 111 -11.88 14.98 -8.34
N ARG A 112 -11.41 16.12 -8.85
CA ARG A 112 -10.61 16.18 -10.08
C ARG A 112 -9.32 15.36 -9.94
N HIS A 113 -8.59 15.52 -8.82
CA HIS A 113 -7.37 14.77 -8.53
C HIS A 113 -7.64 13.26 -8.47
N ALA A 114 -8.70 12.86 -7.75
CA ALA A 114 -9.11 11.46 -7.63
C ALA A 114 -9.43 10.82 -9.00
N ARG A 115 -10.06 11.57 -9.91
CA ARG A 115 -10.31 11.12 -11.29
C ARG A 115 -9.02 10.95 -12.09
N VAL A 116 -8.06 11.84 -11.93
CA VAL A 116 -6.73 11.70 -12.57
C VAL A 116 -6.03 10.43 -12.06
N ASN A 117 -6.13 10.13 -10.76
CA ASN A 117 -5.55 8.92 -10.15
C ASN A 117 -6.23 7.61 -10.58
N MET A 118 -7.37 7.67 -11.30
CA MET A 118 -7.97 6.47 -11.91
C MET A 118 -7.21 5.99 -13.16
N VAL A 119 -6.34 6.83 -13.73
CA VAL A 119 -5.55 6.46 -14.91
C VAL A 119 -4.45 5.49 -14.46
N ASN A 120 -4.53 4.25 -14.97
CA ASN A 120 -3.68 3.15 -14.53
C ASN A 120 -3.12 2.36 -15.72
N GLY A 121 -2.07 1.59 -15.49
CA GLY A 121 -1.50 0.68 -16.48
C GLY A 121 0.01 0.81 -16.68
N LEU A 122 0.47 0.41 -17.85
CA LEU A 122 1.86 0.49 -18.31
C LEU A 122 2.05 1.73 -19.19
N PHE A 123 3.05 2.53 -18.86
CA PHE A 123 3.39 3.77 -19.54
C PHE A 123 4.81 3.76 -20.05
N LYS A 124 5.03 4.23 -21.29
CA LYS A 124 6.35 4.60 -21.81
C LYS A 124 6.68 6.02 -21.36
N VAL A 125 7.76 6.20 -20.59
CA VAL A 125 8.24 7.52 -20.15
C VAL A 125 9.31 8.05 -21.10
N THR A 126 10.28 7.21 -21.43
CA THR A 126 11.31 7.46 -22.45
C THR A 126 11.53 6.19 -23.27
N ASP A 127 12.49 6.17 -24.18
CA ASP A 127 12.76 4.98 -25.02
C ASP A 127 13.17 3.75 -24.21
N ARG A 128 13.77 3.96 -23.04
CA ARG A 128 14.27 2.89 -22.15
C ARG A 128 13.65 2.92 -20.75
N MET A 129 12.66 3.78 -20.48
CA MET A 129 12.05 3.91 -19.16
C MET A 129 10.55 3.73 -19.27
N TYR A 130 10.02 2.87 -18.42
CA TYR A 130 8.61 2.51 -18.31
C TYR A 130 8.13 2.65 -16.87
N GLN A 131 6.84 2.92 -16.69
CA GLN A 131 6.21 2.97 -15.36
C GLN A 131 4.92 2.17 -15.34
N LEU A 132 4.74 1.44 -14.24
CA LEU A 132 3.45 0.88 -13.83
C LEU A 132 2.83 1.87 -12.84
N ARG A 133 1.64 2.37 -13.17
CA ARG A 133 0.92 3.39 -12.39
C ARG A 133 -0.47 2.91 -12.05
N GLY A 134 -0.96 3.23 -10.84
CA GLY A 134 -2.33 2.96 -10.42
C GLY A 134 -2.66 1.49 -10.14
N LEU A 135 -1.65 0.62 -10.01
CA LEU A 135 -1.79 -0.79 -9.62
C LEU A 135 -1.51 -1.00 -8.12
N ASP A 136 -1.06 0.03 -7.45
CA ASP A 136 -0.69 0.06 -6.05
C ASP A 136 -0.67 1.52 -5.56
N LEU A 137 -0.35 1.75 -4.30
CA LEU A 137 -0.19 3.09 -3.75
C LEU A 137 0.98 3.84 -4.41
N SER A 138 2.11 3.18 -4.63
CA SER A 138 3.27 3.73 -5.33
C SER A 138 3.33 3.31 -6.80
N ASN A 139 4.18 3.95 -7.57
CA ASN A 139 4.48 3.60 -8.95
C ASN A 139 5.78 2.79 -9.01
N MET A 140 5.81 1.76 -9.85
CA MET A 140 7.03 1.01 -10.13
C MET A 140 7.65 1.50 -11.44
N THR A 141 8.94 1.85 -11.41
CA THR A 141 9.67 2.27 -12.62
C THR A 141 10.62 1.17 -13.08
N ILE A 142 10.64 0.91 -14.38
CA ILE A 142 11.51 -0.09 -15.02
C ILE A 142 12.42 0.63 -16.01
N ILE A 143 13.73 0.42 -15.88
CA ILE A 143 14.74 0.93 -16.82
C ILE A 143 15.32 -0.26 -17.58
N GLU A 144 15.27 -0.20 -18.90
CA GLU A 144 15.85 -1.20 -19.80
C GLU A 144 17.34 -0.95 -20.01
N GLY A 145 18.19 -1.76 -19.38
CA GLY A 145 19.60 -1.85 -19.73
C GLY A 145 19.83 -2.73 -20.97
N ASP A 146 21.07 -2.84 -21.40
CA ASP A 146 21.41 -3.68 -22.55
C ASP A 146 21.28 -5.17 -22.21
N THR A 147 21.70 -5.57 -21.01
CA THR A 147 21.71 -6.97 -20.56
C THR A 147 20.61 -7.32 -19.56
N GLY A 148 19.93 -6.34 -18.97
CA GLY A 148 18.93 -6.60 -17.93
C GLY A 148 18.12 -5.35 -17.57
N LEU A 149 17.22 -5.54 -16.61
CA LEU A 149 16.31 -4.51 -16.11
C LEU A 149 16.80 -3.98 -14.76
N ILE A 150 16.62 -2.69 -14.54
CA ILE A 150 16.69 -2.06 -13.23
C ILE A 150 15.28 -1.67 -12.83
N VAL A 151 14.83 -2.13 -11.67
CA VAL A 151 13.51 -1.80 -11.13
C VAL A 151 13.67 -0.81 -9.97
N ILE A 152 12.88 0.25 -9.97
CA ILE A 152 12.85 1.24 -8.90
C ILE A 152 11.49 1.19 -8.23
N ASP A 153 11.48 1.09 -6.90
CA ASP A 153 10.30 1.08 -6.03
C ASP A 153 9.25 0.01 -6.43
N PRO A 154 9.48 -1.25 -6.07
CA PRO A 154 8.64 -2.37 -6.52
C PRO A 154 7.30 -2.48 -5.78
N MET A 155 6.61 -1.38 -5.50
CA MET A 155 5.27 -1.32 -4.91
C MET A 155 5.17 -1.88 -3.48
N THR A 156 3.94 -1.91 -2.91
CA THR A 156 3.65 -2.38 -1.55
C THR A 156 3.53 -3.90 -1.47
N ALA A 157 2.79 -4.51 -2.41
CA ALA A 157 2.44 -5.91 -2.35
C ALA A 157 3.15 -6.73 -3.43
N VAL A 158 3.46 -7.99 -3.08
CA VAL A 158 4.06 -8.96 -4.01
C VAL A 158 3.16 -9.15 -5.23
N GLU A 159 1.85 -9.19 -5.02
CA GLU A 159 0.84 -9.43 -6.04
C GLU A 159 0.73 -8.27 -7.02
N THR A 160 0.77 -7.03 -6.53
CA THR A 160 0.71 -5.82 -7.36
C THR A 160 1.98 -5.65 -8.17
N ALA A 161 3.15 -5.86 -7.56
CA ALA A 161 4.44 -5.84 -8.23
C ALA A 161 4.53 -6.92 -9.32
N LYS A 162 4.09 -8.14 -9.00
CA LYS A 162 4.04 -9.24 -9.98
C LYS A 162 3.11 -8.92 -11.15
N ALA A 163 1.90 -8.44 -10.88
CA ALA A 163 0.93 -8.06 -11.90
C ALA A 163 1.48 -6.96 -12.81
N GLY A 164 2.18 -5.98 -12.23
CA GLY A 164 2.88 -4.94 -12.98
C GLY A 164 3.98 -5.50 -13.88
N MET A 165 4.81 -6.40 -13.38
CA MET A 165 5.86 -7.07 -14.18
C MET A 165 5.26 -7.93 -15.30
N ASP A 166 4.17 -8.65 -15.03
CA ASP A 166 3.48 -9.45 -16.04
C ASP A 166 2.93 -8.55 -17.17
N LEU A 167 2.32 -7.40 -16.82
CA LEU A 167 1.86 -6.41 -17.81
C LEU A 167 3.04 -5.83 -18.62
N TYR A 168 4.16 -5.51 -17.96
CA TYR A 168 5.36 -5.05 -18.66
C TYR A 168 5.87 -6.10 -19.65
N PHE A 169 6.01 -7.36 -19.24
CA PHE A 169 6.51 -8.46 -20.08
C PHE A 169 5.54 -8.90 -21.20
N LYS A 170 4.29 -8.48 -21.15
CA LYS A 170 3.35 -8.64 -22.27
C LYS A 170 3.75 -7.79 -23.46
N HIS A 171 4.38 -6.63 -23.22
CA HIS A 171 4.72 -5.63 -24.24
C HIS A 171 6.22 -5.51 -24.52
N ARG A 172 7.05 -6.00 -23.62
CA ARG A 172 8.50 -5.81 -23.68
C ARG A 172 9.25 -7.15 -23.58
N PRO A 173 10.47 -7.23 -24.18
CA PRO A 173 11.28 -8.44 -24.08
C PRO A 173 11.55 -8.84 -22.64
N LYS A 174 11.45 -10.14 -22.34
CA LYS A 174 11.78 -10.71 -21.03
C LYS A 174 13.30 -10.69 -20.82
N LYS A 175 13.78 -9.66 -20.15
CA LYS A 175 15.16 -9.55 -19.69
C LYS A 175 15.21 -9.86 -18.18
N PRO A 176 16.33 -10.40 -17.65
CA PRO A 176 16.50 -10.59 -16.22
C PRO A 176 16.53 -9.24 -15.50
N VAL A 177 15.98 -9.18 -14.29
CA VAL A 177 16.23 -8.06 -13.39
C VAL A 177 17.63 -8.21 -12.82
N VAL A 178 18.45 -7.17 -12.90
CA VAL A 178 19.84 -7.17 -12.40
C VAL A 178 20.03 -6.28 -11.18
N ALA A 179 19.13 -5.32 -10.97
CA ALA A 179 19.13 -4.48 -9.78
C ALA A 179 17.72 -4.05 -9.42
N VAL A 180 17.47 -3.88 -8.11
CA VAL A 180 16.30 -3.20 -7.56
C VAL A 180 16.79 -2.05 -6.69
N ILE A 181 16.21 -0.88 -6.86
CA ILE A 181 16.55 0.35 -6.13
C ILE A 181 15.34 0.75 -5.29
N TYR A 182 15.55 0.95 -3.99
CA TYR A 182 14.56 1.56 -3.10
C TYR A 182 14.91 3.03 -2.93
N THR A 183 13.98 3.93 -3.23
CA THR A 183 14.23 5.38 -3.09
C THR A 183 14.25 5.81 -1.63
N HIS A 184 13.42 5.19 -0.79
CA HIS A 184 13.32 5.47 0.64
C HIS A 184 12.65 4.31 1.40
N SER A 185 12.49 4.45 2.73
CA SER A 185 12.12 3.40 3.67
C SER A 185 10.61 3.17 3.84
N HIS A 186 9.73 3.86 3.12
CA HIS A 186 8.30 3.58 3.17
C HIS A 186 7.96 2.24 2.52
N ALA A 187 7.06 1.47 3.15
CA ALA A 187 6.77 0.09 2.75
C ALA A 187 6.22 -0.05 1.32
N ASP A 188 5.53 0.95 0.82
CA ASP A 188 4.98 1.00 -0.54
C ASP A 188 6.06 1.14 -1.64
N HIS A 189 7.33 1.35 -1.26
CA HIS A 189 8.45 1.43 -2.18
C HIS A 189 9.37 0.20 -2.18
N PHE A 190 9.15 -0.76 -1.25
CA PHE A 190 9.97 -1.99 -1.22
C PHE A 190 9.20 -3.28 -0.93
N GLY A 191 7.99 -3.19 -0.38
CA GLY A 191 7.24 -4.35 0.10
C GLY A 191 6.95 -5.42 -0.96
N GLY A 192 6.77 -5.01 -2.21
CA GLY A 192 6.46 -5.89 -3.34
C GLY A 192 7.68 -6.55 -4.00
N VAL A 193 8.90 -6.36 -3.49
CA VAL A 193 10.14 -6.81 -4.15
C VAL A 193 10.14 -8.29 -4.55
N ARG A 194 9.52 -9.18 -3.74
CA ARG A 194 9.39 -10.61 -4.08
C ARG A 194 8.45 -10.91 -5.25
N GLY A 195 7.69 -9.94 -5.71
CA GLY A 195 6.95 -10.00 -6.98
C GLY A 195 7.82 -9.72 -8.21
N VAL A 196 9.02 -9.19 -7.99
CA VAL A 196 9.97 -8.78 -9.04
C VAL A 196 11.16 -9.73 -9.13
N VAL A 197 11.72 -10.15 -7.98
CA VAL A 197 12.91 -11.01 -7.89
C VAL A 197 12.73 -12.05 -6.79
N THR A 198 13.50 -13.14 -6.87
CA THR A 198 13.49 -14.18 -5.84
C THR A 198 14.62 -13.97 -4.81
N ASP A 199 14.42 -14.50 -3.59
CA ASP A 199 15.46 -14.48 -2.55
C ASP A 199 16.75 -15.20 -3.04
N ALA A 200 16.63 -16.24 -3.86
CA ALA A 200 17.75 -16.96 -4.45
C ALA A 200 18.55 -16.11 -5.45
N ASP A 201 17.88 -15.24 -6.21
CA ASP A 201 18.56 -14.32 -7.14
C ASP A 201 19.41 -13.30 -6.39
N VAL A 202 18.87 -12.77 -5.28
CA VAL A 202 19.59 -11.84 -4.41
C VAL A 202 20.75 -12.53 -3.69
N ALA A 203 20.50 -13.69 -3.08
CA ALA A 203 21.52 -14.43 -2.34
C ALA A 203 22.70 -14.87 -3.23
N SER A 204 22.45 -15.19 -4.50
CA SER A 204 23.50 -15.55 -5.47
C SER A 204 24.25 -14.35 -6.07
N GLY A 205 23.84 -13.13 -5.75
CA GLY A 205 24.42 -11.90 -6.32
C GLY A 205 24.02 -11.60 -7.77
N ARG A 206 23.10 -12.37 -8.35
CA ARG A 206 22.54 -12.07 -9.69
C ARG A 206 21.77 -10.78 -9.71
N VAL A 207 21.09 -10.46 -8.59
CA VAL A 207 20.34 -9.22 -8.40
C VAL A 207 20.95 -8.43 -7.25
N LYS A 208 21.19 -7.16 -7.47
CA LYS A 208 21.64 -6.22 -6.43
C LYS A 208 20.46 -5.45 -5.89
N ILE A 209 20.29 -5.43 -4.56
CA ILE A 209 19.37 -4.52 -3.88
C ILE A 209 20.16 -3.28 -3.45
N ILE A 210 19.70 -2.11 -3.87
CA ILE A 210 20.34 -0.81 -3.60
C ILE A 210 19.35 0.05 -2.84
N ALA A 211 19.77 0.57 -1.70
CA ALA A 211 18.94 1.42 -0.85
C ALA A 211 19.79 2.54 -0.22
N PRO A 212 19.18 3.62 0.27
CA PRO A 212 19.88 4.68 0.99
C PRO A 212 20.59 4.16 2.25
N LYS A 213 21.65 4.83 2.65
CA LYS A 213 22.29 4.56 3.94
C LYS A 213 21.29 4.76 5.08
N GLY A 214 21.26 3.83 6.05
CA GLY A 214 20.33 3.86 7.18
C GLY A 214 18.92 3.30 6.85
N PHE A 215 18.72 2.75 5.65
CA PHE A 215 17.42 2.24 5.22
C PHE A 215 16.80 1.24 6.20
N MET A 216 17.58 0.30 6.72
CA MET A 216 17.05 -0.74 7.62
C MET A 216 16.58 -0.16 8.95
N GLU A 217 17.34 0.77 9.52
CA GLU A 217 17.00 1.45 10.76
C GLU A 217 15.70 2.23 10.61
N GLU A 218 15.56 2.99 9.53
CA GLU A 218 14.38 3.77 9.23
C GLU A 218 13.16 2.86 8.96
N ALA A 219 13.32 1.83 8.14
CA ALA A 219 12.23 0.90 7.82
C ALA A 219 11.74 0.15 9.07
N VAL A 220 12.63 -0.29 9.97
CA VAL A 220 12.25 -0.93 11.24
C VAL A 220 11.64 0.10 12.20
N GLY A 221 12.23 1.28 12.30
CA GLY A 221 11.73 2.36 13.16
C GLY A 221 10.28 2.72 12.82
N GLU A 222 9.98 2.93 11.56
CA GLU A 222 8.66 3.35 11.10
C GLU A 222 7.63 2.19 11.09
N ASN A 223 7.99 1.04 10.51
CA ASN A 223 6.99 0.00 10.24
C ASN A 223 6.83 -1.00 11.40
N VAL A 224 7.83 -1.16 12.26
CA VAL A 224 7.80 -2.10 13.39
C VAL A 224 7.64 -1.35 14.70
N ILE A 225 8.57 -0.45 15.05
CA ILE A 225 8.57 0.24 16.35
C ILE A 225 7.38 1.20 16.46
N ALA A 226 7.20 2.07 15.45
CA ALA A 226 6.10 3.02 15.39
C ALA A 226 4.85 2.48 14.66
N GLY A 227 4.87 1.25 14.16
CA GLY A 227 3.89 0.71 13.20
C GLY A 227 2.44 0.83 13.67
N ASN A 228 2.15 0.56 14.94
CA ASN A 228 0.80 0.73 15.50
C ASN A 228 0.34 2.19 15.53
N ALA A 229 1.22 3.11 15.83
CA ALA A 229 0.92 4.55 15.84
C ALA A 229 0.71 5.06 14.42
N MET A 230 1.56 4.64 13.48
CA MET A 230 1.46 4.99 12.07
C MET A 230 0.19 4.43 11.43
N SER A 231 -0.16 3.17 11.70
CA SER A 231 -1.41 2.56 11.21
C SER A 231 -2.64 3.30 11.72
N ARG A 232 -2.70 3.64 13.01
CA ARG A 232 -3.82 4.42 13.56
C ARG A 232 -3.91 5.81 12.95
N ARG A 233 -2.77 6.48 12.76
CA ARG A 233 -2.72 7.78 12.09
C ARG A 233 -3.24 7.70 10.65
N ALA A 234 -2.82 6.68 9.89
CA ALA A 234 -3.25 6.45 8.52
C ALA A 234 -4.78 6.27 8.40
N LEU A 235 -5.43 5.58 9.36
CA LEU A 235 -6.89 5.44 9.37
C LEU A 235 -7.62 6.78 9.35
N TYR A 236 -7.12 7.76 10.08
CA TYR A 236 -7.71 9.11 10.13
C TYR A 236 -7.24 9.98 8.96
N GLN A 237 -5.96 9.92 8.62
CA GLN A 237 -5.36 10.74 7.57
C GLN A 237 -5.98 10.45 6.19
N PHE A 238 -6.22 9.18 5.89
CA PHE A 238 -6.73 8.73 4.58
C PHE A 238 -8.22 8.38 4.60
N GLY A 239 -8.90 8.55 5.73
CA GLY A 239 -10.32 8.23 5.85
C GLY A 239 -10.65 6.76 5.63
N MET A 240 -9.73 5.83 5.93
CA MET A 240 -9.88 4.39 5.64
C MET A 240 -11.04 3.73 6.40
N LEU A 241 -11.53 4.35 7.48
CA LEU A 241 -12.69 3.89 8.24
C LEU A 241 -14.03 4.26 7.57
N LEU A 242 -14.01 5.14 6.58
CA LEU A 242 -15.20 5.57 5.88
C LEU A 242 -15.48 4.62 4.70
N PRO A 243 -16.74 4.40 4.35
CA PRO A 243 -17.08 3.67 3.14
C PRO A 243 -16.58 4.42 1.90
N ARG A 244 -16.17 3.69 0.88
CA ARG A 244 -15.80 4.27 -0.41
C ARG A 244 -17.01 4.95 -1.05
N GLY A 245 -16.85 6.18 -1.50
CA GLY A 245 -17.94 6.89 -2.15
C GLY A 245 -17.93 8.40 -1.92
N GLU A 246 -18.88 9.07 -2.54
CA GLU A 246 -19.04 10.52 -2.57
C GLU A 246 -19.27 11.17 -1.20
N LYS A 247 -19.77 10.40 -0.23
CA LYS A 247 -20.02 10.84 1.15
C LYS A 247 -19.09 10.19 2.17
N GLY A 248 -18.01 9.60 1.71
CA GLY A 248 -17.04 8.88 2.54
C GLY A 248 -15.62 9.10 2.05
N GLN A 249 -14.87 8.00 1.87
CA GLN A 249 -13.53 8.09 1.33
C GLN A 249 -13.57 8.17 -0.20
N VAL A 250 -13.04 9.24 -0.75
CA VAL A 250 -12.96 9.50 -2.20
C VAL A 250 -11.61 9.05 -2.76
N ASP A 251 -10.51 9.38 -2.06
CA ASP A 251 -9.14 9.13 -2.49
C ASP A 251 -8.18 9.24 -1.29
N ALA A 252 -7.05 8.56 -1.34
CA ALA A 252 -5.97 8.77 -0.39
C ALA A 252 -5.10 10.02 -0.73
N GLY A 253 -5.29 10.61 -1.91
CA GLY A 253 -4.50 11.75 -2.40
C GLY A 253 -3.17 11.35 -3.04
N LEU A 254 -2.75 10.09 -2.89
CA LEU A 254 -1.53 9.52 -3.46
C LEU A 254 -1.85 8.45 -4.50
N GLY A 255 -2.91 7.72 -4.29
CA GLY A 255 -3.42 6.60 -5.06
C GLY A 255 -4.70 6.08 -4.41
N LYS A 256 -5.08 4.86 -4.70
CA LYS A 256 -6.35 4.27 -4.25
C LYS A 256 -6.16 3.28 -3.11
#